data_4017031aa6c62093161b44b6359ff442
#
_entry.id   4017031aa6c62093161b44b6359ff442
#
_cell.length_a   1.000
_cell.length_b   1.000
_cell.length_c   1.000
_cell.angle_alpha   90.00
_cell.angle_beta   90.00
_cell.angle_gamma   90.00
#
_symmetry.space_group_name_H-M   'P 1'
#
loop_
_entity.id
_entity.type
_entity.pdbx_description
1 polymer ?
#
loop_
_entity_poly.entity_id
_entity_poly.type
_entity_poly.pdbx_seq_one_letter_code
_entity_poly.pdbx_strand_id
1 'polypeptide(L)'
;ELMGGTIGVESTLGAGSVFWFELIAVPGPRLAMEPGDATASAPAHPPRSARLHPILYVEDNPANLKLVEQIIARHPDFCLLTAVNANLGIQLARDNQPEVILMDINLPGMNGFEALQVLRSDPATAHIPVIAVSANATPADIARGLKAGFFRYITKPIKVSELIEAVDRALEFAGKRYDKTIGEPQLS
;
A
#
# COMPACT_ATOMS: atom_id res chain seq x y z
N GLU A 1 -25.90 1.55 -19.43
CA GLU A 1 -26.13 2.63 -20.44
C GLU A 1 -26.00 4.06 -19.87
N LEU A 2 -25.63 4.23 -18.59
CA LEU A 2 -25.55 5.58 -17.98
C LEU A 2 -24.33 6.41 -18.42
N MET A 3 -23.36 5.81 -19.13
CA MET A 3 -22.14 6.50 -19.62
C MET A 3 -21.98 6.46 -21.15
N GLY A 4 -23.01 6.09 -21.92
CA GLY A 4 -22.97 6.08 -23.38
C GLY A 4 -21.98 5.08 -24.02
N GLY A 5 -21.51 4.12 -23.26
CA GLY A 5 -20.62 3.07 -23.74
C GLY A 5 -21.34 1.78 -24.12
N THR A 6 -20.62 0.88 -24.77
CA THR A 6 -21.11 -0.44 -25.18
C THR A 6 -20.32 -1.52 -24.45
N ILE A 7 -20.98 -2.61 -24.07
CA ILE A 7 -20.36 -3.80 -23.49
C ILE A 7 -20.76 -5.01 -24.32
N GLY A 8 -19.84 -5.92 -24.57
CA GLY A 8 -20.12 -7.16 -25.30
C GLY A 8 -19.33 -8.34 -24.77
N VAL A 9 -19.76 -9.52 -25.21
CA VAL A 9 -19.09 -10.77 -24.92
C VAL A 9 -19.05 -11.62 -26.19
N GLU A 10 -17.91 -12.17 -26.49
CA GLU A 10 -17.70 -13.18 -27.53
C GLU A 10 -17.22 -14.46 -26.86
N SER A 11 -17.89 -15.58 -27.13
CA SER A 11 -17.56 -16.86 -26.53
C SER A 11 -17.52 -17.95 -27.58
N THR A 12 -16.43 -18.71 -27.61
CA THR A 12 -16.26 -19.86 -28.49
C THR A 12 -16.01 -21.11 -27.64
N LEU A 13 -16.82 -22.12 -27.84
CA LEU A 13 -16.74 -23.38 -27.11
C LEU A 13 -15.33 -24.02 -27.29
N GLY A 14 -14.62 -24.27 -26.18
CA GLY A 14 -13.26 -24.80 -26.18
C GLY A 14 -12.14 -23.77 -26.36
N ALA A 15 -12.44 -22.52 -26.71
CA ALA A 15 -11.46 -21.43 -26.85
C ALA A 15 -11.56 -20.35 -25.78
N GLY A 16 -12.69 -20.29 -25.05
CA GLY A 16 -12.91 -19.31 -23.98
C GLY A 16 -13.86 -18.17 -24.33
N SER A 17 -13.97 -17.19 -23.44
CA SER A 17 -14.85 -16.03 -23.60
C SER A 17 -14.05 -14.74 -23.47
N VAL A 18 -14.32 -13.78 -24.35
CA VAL A 18 -13.75 -12.43 -24.33
C VAL A 18 -14.87 -11.46 -23.95
N PHE A 19 -14.67 -10.72 -22.89
CA PHE A 19 -15.54 -9.61 -22.49
C PHE A 19 -14.87 -8.30 -22.90
N TRP A 20 -15.60 -7.42 -23.55
CA TRP A 20 -15.08 -6.12 -23.97
C TRP A 20 -16.06 -5.01 -23.64
N PHE A 21 -15.55 -3.80 -23.49
CA PHE A 21 -16.34 -2.59 -23.34
C PHE A 21 -15.69 -1.44 -24.09
N GLU A 22 -16.52 -0.56 -24.64
CA GLU A 22 -16.12 0.69 -25.26
C GLU A 22 -16.70 1.85 -24.47
N LEU A 23 -15.90 2.87 -24.20
CA LEU A 23 -16.33 4.12 -23.58
C LEU A 23 -16.07 5.28 -24.55
N ILE A 24 -17.01 6.23 -24.62
CA ILE A 24 -16.81 7.44 -25.38
C ILE A 24 -15.76 8.29 -24.69
N ALA A 25 -14.62 8.53 -25.36
CA ALA A 25 -13.60 9.43 -24.85
C ALA A 25 -14.12 10.88 -24.95
N VAL A 26 -14.36 11.52 -23.82
CA VAL A 26 -14.61 12.96 -23.76
C VAL A 26 -13.27 13.69 -23.72
N PRO A 27 -13.09 14.76 -24.52
CA PRO A 27 -11.90 15.60 -24.40
C PRO A 27 -11.79 16.09 -22.94
N GLY A 28 -10.65 15.82 -22.30
CA GLY A 28 -10.39 16.36 -20.96
C GLY A 28 -10.47 17.88 -20.94
N PRO A 29 -10.81 18.50 -19.81
CA PRO A 29 -10.79 19.95 -19.69
C PRO A 29 -9.41 20.47 -20.08
N ARG A 30 -9.35 21.27 -21.15
CA ARG A 30 -8.15 22.03 -21.50
C ARG A 30 -7.96 23.08 -20.41
N LEU A 31 -6.94 22.94 -19.61
CA LEU A 31 -6.44 24.06 -18.80
C LEU A 31 -6.00 25.14 -19.80
N ALA A 32 -6.80 26.18 -19.94
CA ALA A 32 -6.41 27.37 -20.68
C ALA A 32 -5.22 27.99 -19.92
N MET A 33 -4.04 27.89 -20.48
CA MET A 33 -2.91 28.72 -20.07
C MET A 33 -3.19 30.13 -20.59
N GLU A 34 -3.66 31.02 -19.73
CA GLU A 34 -3.63 32.46 -19.98
C GLU A 34 -2.18 32.94 -19.77
N PRO A 35 -1.60 33.70 -20.72
CA PRO A 35 -0.31 34.33 -20.52
C PRO A 35 -0.53 35.73 -19.91
N GLY A 36 -0.12 35.94 -18.68
CA GLY A 36 -0.07 37.30 -18.14
C GLY A 36 -0.23 37.38 -16.61
N ASP A 37 0.79 37.51 -15.93
CA ASP A 37 1.29 38.53 -15.02
C ASP A 37 2.07 37.92 -13.86
N ALA A 38 3.36 38.18 -13.93
CA ALA A 38 4.26 38.07 -12.78
C ALA A 38 3.97 39.22 -11.82
N THR A 39 3.49 38.93 -10.62
CA THR A 39 3.84 39.58 -9.35
C THR A 39 2.87 39.18 -8.26
N ALA A 40 3.31 38.32 -7.36
CA ALA A 40 3.07 38.41 -5.92
C ALA A 40 3.83 37.31 -5.20
N SER A 41 4.91 37.69 -4.57
CA SER A 41 5.65 36.93 -3.56
C SER A 41 4.71 36.38 -2.51
N ALA A 42 4.45 35.07 -2.55
CA ALA A 42 4.12 34.34 -1.34
C ALA A 42 5.44 33.87 -0.70
N PRO A 43 5.60 33.91 0.63
CA PRO A 43 6.83 33.51 1.27
C PRO A 43 7.09 32.04 0.94
N ALA A 44 8.15 31.80 0.19
CA ALA A 44 8.67 30.47 -0.06
C ALA A 44 9.06 29.87 1.30
N HIS A 45 8.22 28.99 1.81
CA HIS A 45 8.69 28.02 2.80
C HIS A 45 9.77 27.22 2.08
N PRO A 46 10.98 27.06 2.69
CA PRO A 46 11.99 26.20 2.12
C PRO A 46 11.32 24.83 1.91
N PRO A 47 11.58 24.13 0.80
CA PRO A 47 11.06 22.79 0.60
C PRO A 47 11.54 21.98 1.82
N ARG A 48 10.61 21.58 2.70
CA ARG A 48 10.84 20.49 3.61
C ARG A 48 11.31 19.38 2.70
N SER A 49 12.53 18.90 2.88
CA SER A 49 13.00 17.68 2.25
C SER A 49 11.92 16.64 2.57
N ALA A 50 11.07 16.36 1.59
CA ALA A 50 9.97 15.45 1.77
C ALA A 50 10.58 14.12 2.18
N ARG A 51 10.41 13.76 3.45
CA ARG A 51 10.87 12.48 3.97
C ARG A 51 10.02 11.44 3.27
N LEU A 52 10.62 10.67 2.37
CA LEU A 52 9.96 9.56 1.72
C LEU A 52 9.67 8.47 2.76
N HIS A 53 8.43 8.04 2.84
CA HIS A 53 8.00 6.95 3.71
C HIS A 53 8.12 5.62 2.95
N PRO A 54 9.12 4.78 3.23
CA PRO A 54 9.27 3.50 2.58
C PRO A 54 8.20 2.51 3.07
N ILE A 55 7.43 1.99 2.12
CA ILE A 55 6.38 1.01 2.33
C ILE A 55 6.79 -0.27 1.59
N LEU A 56 6.74 -1.41 2.25
CA LEU A 56 6.98 -2.71 1.61
C LEU A 56 5.66 -3.43 1.37
N TYR A 57 5.42 -3.88 0.15
CA TYR A 57 4.27 -4.72 -0.19
C TYR A 57 4.73 -6.12 -0.62
N VAL A 58 4.26 -7.14 0.09
CA VAL A 58 4.55 -8.56 -0.17
C VAL A 58 3.31 -9.22 -0.76
N GLU A 59 3.39 -9.60 -2.03
CA GLU A 59 2.26 -10.12 -2.83
C GLU A 59 2.82 -10.92 -4.00
N ASP A 60 2.32 -12.11 -4.26
CA ASP A 60 2.75 -12.97 -5.38
C ASP A 60 2.01 -12.70 -6.69
N ASN A 61 0.82 -12.08 -6.63
CA ASN A 61 0.03 -11.78 -7.81
C ASN A 61 0.47 -10.45 -8.46
N PRO A 62 0.99 -10.47 -9.71
CA PRO A 62 1.48 -9.26 -10.36
C PRO A 62 0.39 -8.22 -10.64
N ALA A 63 -0.88 -8.63 -10.80
CA ALA A 63 -1.97 -7.68 -10.99
C ALA A 63 -2.25 -6.87 -9.71
N ASN A 64 -2.17 -7.50 -8.55
CA ASN A 64 -2.32 -6.83 -7.26
C ASN A 64 -1.12 -5.92 -6.97
N LEU A 65 0.11 -6.35 -7.28
CA LEU A 65 1.30 -5.50 -7.20
C LEU A 65 1.12 -4.23 -8.02
N LYS A 66 0.76 -4.38 -9.30
CA LYS A 66 0.56 -3.25 -10.21
C LYS A 66 -0.55 -2.30 -9.73
N LEU A 67 -1.63 -2.83 -9.15
CA LEU A 67 -2.70 -2.00 -8.59
C LEU A 67 -2.17 -1.11 -7.45
N VAL A 68 -1.46 -1.70 -6.48
CA VAL A 68 -0.92 -0.95 -5.33
C VAL A 68 0.17 0.01 -5.78
N GLU A 69 1.03 -0.35 -6.74
CA GLU A 69 2.00 0.57 -7.35
C GLU A 69 1.32 1.83 -7.92
N GLN A 70 0.21 1.65 -8.66
CA GLN A 70 -0.53 2.78 -9.24
C GLN A 70 -1.21 3.65 -8.17
N ILE A 71 -1.64 3.06 -7.05
CA ILE A 71 -2.22 3.81 -5.94
C ILE A 71 -1.14 4.64 -5.26
N ILE A 72 -0.04 4.00 -4.88
CA ILE A 72 1.07 4.64 -4.15
C ILE A 72 1.77 5.71 -5.00
N ALA A 73 1.92 5.52 -6.32
CA ALA A 73 2.51 6.50 -7.22
C ALA A 73 1.77 7.85 -7.26
N ARG A 74 0.54 7.93 -6.77
CA ARG A 74 -0.23 9.19 -6.63
C ARG A 74 0.10 9.96 -5.35
N HIS A 75 0.89 9.37 -4.46
CA HIS A 75 1.29 9.93 -3.17
C HIS A 75 2.81 10.16 -3.18
N PRO A 76 3.28 11.40 -3.46
CA PRO A 76 4.68 11.69 -3.68
C PRO A 76 5.57 11.47 -2.44
N ASP A 77 4.97 11.42 -1.26
CA ASP A 77 5.66 11.18 0.01
C ASP A 77 5.90 9.68 0.28
N PHE A 78 5.34 8.78 -0.54
CA PHE A 78 5.49 7.34 -0.36
C PHE A 78 6.51 6.76 -1.35
N CYS A 79 7.32 5.80 -0.87
CA CYS A 79 8.23 5.00 -1.68
C CYS A 79 7.86 3.52 -1.51
N LEU A 80 7.47 2.85 -2.61
CA LEU A 80 7.06 1.46 -2.57
C LEU A 80 8.21 0.52 -2.90
N LEU A 81 8.43 -0.46 -2.02
CA LEU A 81 9.23 -1.65 -2.24
C LEU A 81 8.28 -2.84 -2.46
N THR A 82 8.61 -3.76 -3.34
CA THR A 82 7.77 -4.93 -3.61
C THR A 82 8.54 -6.23 -3.45
N ALA A 83 7.86 -7.27 -2.95
CA ALA A 83 8.38 -8.61 -2.84
C ALA A 83 7.34 -9.62 -3.31
N VAL A 84 7.74 -10.61 -4.08
CA VAL A 84 6.85 -11.62 -4.67
C VAL A 84 6.64 -12.86 -3.79
N ASN A 85 7.29 -12.92 -2.63
CA ASN A 85 7.13 -13.98 -1.63
C ASN A 85 7.58 -13.51 -0.25
N ALA A 86 7.21 -14.26 0.79
CA ALA A 86 7.50 -13.93 2.18
C ALA A 86 9.00 -13.84 2.50
N ASN A 87 9.82 -14.76 1.95
CA ASN A 87 11.26 -14.77 2.24
C ASN A 87 11.94 -13.49 1.73
N LEU A 88 11.64 -13.08 0.48
CA LEU A 88 12.13 -11.83 -0.08
C LEU A 88 11.59 -10.63 0.72
N GLY A 89 10.32 -10.66 1.14
CA GLY A 89 9.71 -9.63 1.96
C GLY A 89 10.43 -9.44 3.30
N ILE A 90 10.75 -10.54 3.99
CA ILE A 90 11.50 -10.52 5.26
C ILE A 90 12.91 -9.95 5.05
N GLN A 91 13.59 -10.38 3.97
CA GLN A 91 14.91 -9.87 3.64
C GLN A 91 14.88 -8.35 3.38
N LEU A 92 13.96 -7.89 2.51
CA LEU A 92 13.82 -6.47 2.22
C LEU A 92 13.43 -5.65 3.45
N ALA A 93 12.63 -6.22 4.36
CA ALA A 93 12.28 -5.55 5.62
C ALA A 93 13.52 -5.32 6.51
N ARG A 94 14.44 -6.29 6.56
CA ARG A 94 15.71 -6.15 7.29
C ARG A 94 16.65 -5.13 6.66
N ASP A 95 16.80 -5.21 5.34
CA ASP A 95 17.80 -4.41 4.61
C ASP A 95 17.37 -2.95 4.45
N ASN A 96 16.08 -2.70 4.23
CA ASN A 96 15.56 -1.37 3.90
C ASN A 96 14.79 -0.68 5.04
N GLN A 97 14.47 -1.41 6.12
CA GLN A 97 13.75 -0.85 7.28
C GLN A 97 12.51 -0.03 6.90
N PRO A 98 11.52 -0.62 6.18
CA PRO A 98 10.32 0.12 5.79
C PRO A 98 9.53 0.56 7.02
N GLU A 99 8.82 1.67 6.91
CA GLU A 99 8.00 2.19 8.01
C GLU A 99 6.68 1.42 8.14
N VAL A 100 6.22 0.77 7.05
CA VAL A 100 5.00 -0.05 7.01
C VAL A 100 5.22 -1.26 6.09
N ILE A 101 4.67 -2.41 6.47
CA ILE A 101 4.62 -3.60 5.63
C ILE A 101 3.15 -3.94 5.33
N LEU A 102 2.81 -4.06 4.05
CA LEU A 102 1.59 -4.67 3.55
C LEU A 102 1.91 -6.14 3.23
N MET A 103 1.18 -7.09 3.82
CA MET A 103 1.48 -8.52 3.71
C MET A 103 0.25 -9.29 3.24
N ASP A 104 0.32 -9.91 2.06
CA ASP A 104 -0.69 -10.90 1.70
C ASP A 104 -0.64 -12.09 2.66
N ILE A 105 -1.83 -12.51 3.09
CA ILE A 105 -1.98 -13.70 3.94
C ILE A 105 -1.73 -15.00 3.15
N ASN A 106 -2.14 -15.03 1.87
CA ASN A 106 -2.17 -16.25 1.06
C ASN A 106 -0.93 -16.42 0.16
N LEU A 107 0.25 -16.10 0.67
CA LEU A 107 1.49 -16.29 -0.08
C LEU A 107 1.83 -17.78 -0.24
N PRO A 108 2.44 -18.18 -1.36
CA PRO A 108 2.91 -19.54 -1.57
C PRO A 108 4.13 -19.86 -0.70
N GLY A 109 4.20 -21.09 -0.21
CA GLY A 109 5.27 -21.56 0.67
C GLY A 109 5.06 -21.06 2.11
N MET A 110 5.70 -19.97 2.48
CA MET A 110 5.50 -19.31 3.79
C MET A 110 4.33 -18.35 3.70
N ASN A 111 3.26 -18.58 4.46
CA ASN A 111 2.09 -17.71 4.50
C ASN A 111 2.34 -16.42 5.31
N GLY A 112 1.41 -15.44 5.20
CA GLY A 112 1.56 -14.15 5.86
C GLY A 112 1.60 -14.21 7.39
N PHE A 113 0.95 -15.20 8.02
CA PHE A 113 1.04 -15.39 9.48
C PHE A 113 2.42 -15.89 9.91
N GLU A 114 2.99 -16.84 9.18
CA GLU A 114 4.34 -17.34 9.44
C GLU A 114 5.38 -16.24 9.22
N ALA A 115 5.24 -15.46 8.14
CA ALA A 115 6.08 -14.31 7.87
C ALA A 115 6.01 -13.26 8.99
N LEU A 116 4.80 -12.97 9.50
CA LEU A 116 4.62 -12.08 10.64
C LEU A 116 5.36 -12.58 11.88
N GLN A 117 5.30 -13.87 12.18
CA GLN A 117 6.01 -14.45 13.33
C GLN A 117 7.53 -14.25 13.22
N VAL A 118 8.10 -14.46 12.01
CA VAL A 118 9.52 -14.22 11.75
C VAL A 118 9.87 -12.76 11.95
N LEU A 119 9.08 -11.84 11.39
CA LEU A 119 9.28 -10.39 11.53
C LEU A 119 9.19 -9.94 13.01
N ARG A 120 8.27 -10.52 13.78
CA ARG A 120 8.09 -10.19 15.21
C ARG A 120 9.19 -10.75 16.10
N SER A 121 9.80 -11.88 15.72
CA SER A 121 10.89 -12.52 16.46
C SER A 121 12.25 -11.84 16.23
N ASP A 122 12.36 -11.02 15.20
CA ASP A 122 13.59 -10.32 14.85
C ASP A 122 13.57 -8.89 15.41
N PRO A 123 14.48 -8.52 16.33
CA PRO A 123 14.55 -7.17 16.89
C PRO A 123 14.66 -6.06 15.84
N ALA A 124 15.27 -6.36 14.69
CA ALA A 124 15.43 -5.39 13.60
C ALA A 124 14.10 -5.05 12.91
N THR A 125 13.11 -5.96 12.91
CA THR A 125 11.84 -5.78 12.18
C THR A 125 10.61 -5.80 13.08
N ALA A 126 10.74 -6.24 14.35
CA ALA A 126 9.62 -6.40 15.28
C ALA A 126 8.82 -5.13 15.54
N HIS A 127 9.43 -3.97 15.36
CA HIS A 127 8.82 -2.67 15.57
C HIS A 127 7.95 -2.20 14.39
N ILE A 128 8.15 -2.74 13.19
CA ILE A 128 7.48 -2.31 11.95
C ILE A 128 6.01 -2.76 11.98
N PRO A 129 5.03 -1.86 11.81
CA PRO A 129 3.63 -2.25 11.70
C PRO A 129 3.38 -3.05 10.42
N VAL A 130 2.74 -4.21 10.56
CA VAL A 130 2.38 -5.09 9.44
C VAL A 130 0.88 -5.08 9.27
N ILE A 131 0.41 -4.70 8.08
CA ILE A 131 -1.00 -4.69 7.68
C ILE A 131 -1.26 -5.96 6.86
N ALA A 132 -2.23 -6.77 7.30
CA ALA A 132 -2.66 -7.93 6.54
C ALA A 132 -3.51 -7.52 5.34
N VAL A 133 -3.28 -8.15 4.19
CA VAL A 133 -4.12 -8.05 2.99
C VAL A 133 -4.65 -9.44 2.67
N SER A 134 -5.98 -9.63 2.54
CA SER A 134 -6.57 -10.96 2.40
C SER A 134 -7.82 -10.98 1.55
N ALA A 135 -8.01 -12.06 0.80
CA ALA A 135 -9.27 -12.33 0.09
C ALA A 135 -10.42 -12.73 1.04
N ASN A 136 -10.07 -13.27 2.21
CA ASN A 136 -11.04 -13.70 3.23
C ASN A 136 -10.97 -12.75 4.43
N ALA A 137 -12.09 -12.10 4.73
CA ALA A 137 -12.19 -11.16 5.85
C ALA A 137 -13.46 -11.41 6.66
N THR A 138 -13.65 -12.64 7.10
CA THR A 138 -14.69 -12.88 8.11
C THR A 138 -14.32 -12.18 9.41
N PRO A 139 -15.28 -11.79 10.26
CA PRO A 139 -14.99 -11.23 11.57
C PRO A 139 -14.02 -12.10 12.40
N ALA A 140 -14.10 -13.42 12.24
CA ALA A 140 -13.20 -14.37 12.90
C ALA A 140 -11.77 -14.31 12.35
N ASP A 141 -11.58 -14.16 11.02
CA ASP A 141 -10.27 -14.02 10.40
C ASP A 141 -9.59 -12.72 10.80
N ILE A 142 -10.35 -11.62 10.82
CA ILE A 142 -9.86 -10.31 11.27
C ILE A 142 -9.44 -10.39 12.74
N ALA A 143 -10.28 -10.95 13.62
CA ALA A 143 -9.95 -11.08 15.03
C ALA A 143 -8.71 -11.96 15.26
N ARG A 144 -8.56 -13.06 14.50
CA ARG A 144 -7.39 -13.93 14.53
C ARG A 144 -6.14 -13.17 14.07
N GLY A 145 -6.23 -12.39 12.98
CA GLY A 145 -5.11 -11.60 12.47
C GLY A 145 -4.63 -10.56 13.48
N LEU A 146 -5.54 -9.78 14.04
CA LEU A 146 -5.21 -8.77 15.04
C LEU A 146 -4.60 -9.41 16.30
N LYS A 147 -5.12 -10.56 16.76
CA LYS A 147 -4.57 -11.32 17.88
C LYS A 147 -3.16 -11.86 17.59
N ALA A 148 -2.89 -12.23 16.33
CA ALA A 148 -1.57 -12.69 15.91
C ALA A 148 -0.52 -11.55 15.86
N GLY A 149 -0.95 -10.28 15.89
CA GLY A 149 -0.07 -9.13 15.92
C GLY A 149 -0.05 -8.29 14.63
N PHE A 150 -0.95 -8.55 13.67
CA PHE A 150 -1.14 -7.61 12.57
C PHE A 150 -1.67 -6.28 13.13
N PHE A 151 -1.16 -5.18 12.57
CA PHE A 151 -1.59 -3.84 12.96
C PHE A 151 -3.01 -3.55 12.50
N ARG A 152 -3.34 -3.96 11.28
CA ARG A 152 -4.65 -3.80 10.64
C ARG A 152 -4.88 -4.91 9.62
N TYR A 153 -6.13 -5.04 9.18
CA TYR A 153 -6.55 -6.04 8.20
C TYR A 153 -7.31 -5.36 7.06
N ILE A 154 -6.89 -5.57 5.82
CA ILE A 154 -7.52 -5.05 4.60
C ILE A 154 -8.07 -6.22 3.78
N THR A 155 -9.26 -6.04 3.23
CA THR A 155 -9.93 -7.04 2.40
C THR A 155 -9.66 -6.79 0.93
N LYS A 156 -9.37 -7.83 0.16
CA LYS A 156 -9.40 -7.79 -1.30
C LYS A 156 -10.87 -7.88 -1.80
N PRO A 157 -11.28 -7.09 -2.83
CA PRO A 157 -10.47 -6.17 -3.60
C PRO A 157 -10.09 -4.90 -2.80
N ILE A 158 -8.82 -4.49 -2.95
CA ILE A 158 -8.27 -3.35 -2.21
C ILE A 158 -8.96 -2.05 -2.66
N LYS A 159 -9.58 -1.36 -1.71
CA LYS A 159 -10.15 -0.02 -1.92
C LYS A 159 -9.09 1.02 -1.62
N VAL A 160 -8.93 1.99 -2.52
CA VAL A 160 -7.90 3.05 -2.41
C VAL A 160 -7.97 3.77 -1.07
N SER A 161 -9.16 4.22 -0.67
CA SER A 161 -9.35 4.95 0.60
C SER A 161 -8.98 4.12 1.83
N GLU A 162 -9.33 2.82 1.84
CA GLU A 162 -9.04 1.91 2.94
C GLU A 162 -7.55 1.63 3.06
N LEU A 163 -6.85 1.46 1.92
CA LEU A 163 -5.41 1.26 1.88
C LEU A 163 -4.68 2.48 2.43
N ILE A 164 -4.99 3.67 1.90
CA ILE A 164 -4.32 4.92 2.31
C ILE A 164 -4.57 5.20 3.80
N GLU A 165 -5.83 5.09 4.27
CA GLU A 165 -6.14 5.27 5.70
C GLU A 165 -5.35 4.29 6.59
N ALA A 166 -5.21 3.03 6.15
CA ALA A 166 -4.48 2.03 6.92
C ALA A 166 -2.98 2.34 6.99
N VAL A 167 -2.40 2.79 5.86
CA VAL A 167 -1.00 3.20 5.77
C VAL A 167 -0.74 4.44 6.64
N ASP A 168 -1.55 5.49 6.53
CA ASP A 168 -1.40 6.72 7.31
C ASP A 168 -1.43 6.42 8.82
N ARG A 169 -2.37 5.60 9.29
CA ARG A 169 -2.44 5.20 10.70
C ARG A 169 -1.23 4.37 11.13
N ALA A 170 -0.68 3.54 10.24
CA ALA A 170 0.52 2.76 10.54
C ALA A 170 1.75 3.66 10.63
N LEU A 171 1.89 4.66 9.77
CA LEU A 171 2.94 5.67 9.82
C LEU A 171 2.88 6.52 11.08
N GLU A 172 1.69 6.98 11.48
CA GLU A 172 1.51 7.68 12.75
C GLU A 172 1.93 6.83 13.96
N PHE A 173 1.60 5.53 13.93
CA PHE A 173 1.99 4.60 14.98
C PHE A 173 3.50 4.40 15.03
N ALA A 174 4.15 4.24 13.88
CA ALA A 174 5.60 4.12 13.75
C ALA A 174 6.31 5.40 14.25
N GLY A 175 5.83 6.59 13.84
CA GLY A 175 6.36 7.88 14.27
C GLY A 175 6.29 8.10 15.78
N LYS A 176 5.17 7.79 16.42
CA LYS A 176 4.99 7.90 17.87
C LYS A 176 5.92 6.97 18.67
N ARG A 177 6.31 5.83 18.10
CA ARG A 177 7.28 4.92 18.73
C ARG A 177 8.70 5.46 18.63
N TYR A 178 9.04 6.09 17.51
CA TYR A 178 10.35 6.70 17.29
C TYR A 178 10.61 7.84 18.27
N ASP A 179 9.62 8.72 18.47
CA ASP A 179 9.74 9.82 19.43
C ASP A 179 9.92 9.36 20.88
N LYS A 180 9.29 8.25 21.28
CA LYS A 180 9.47 7.68 22.62
C LYS A 180 10.87 7.09 22.84
N THR A 181 11.50 6.56 21.79
CA THR A 181 12.83 5.94 21.91
C THR A 181 13.95 6.99 22.01
N ILE A 182 13.72 8.21 21.48
CA ILE A 182 14.69 9.31 21.54
C ILE A 182 14.51 10.14 22.83
N GLY A 183 13.35 10.04 23.49
CA GLY A 183 12.95 10.91 24.62
C GLY A 183 13.36 10.43 26.02
N GLU A 184 14.02 9.28 26.22
CA GLU A 184 14.55 8.91 27.52
C GLU A 184 16.06 9.22 27.63
N PRO A 185 16.45 10.35 28.29
CA PRO A 185 17.83 10.51 28.72
C PRO A 185 18.10 9.45 29.79
N GLN A 186 19.08 8.59 29.53
CA GLN A 186 19.69 7.73 30.55
C GLN A 186 20.26 8.63 31.65
N LEU A 187 19.50 8.84 32.71
CA LEU A 187 20.01 9.40 33.94
C LEU A 187 20.75 8.28 34.68
N SER A 188 22.06 8.35 34.58
CA SER A 188 23.01 7.61 35.46
C SER A 188 23.11 8.29 36.80
#